data_be8a600dbf7166e19d6f2a20598e6b40
#
_entry.id   be8a600dbf7166e19d6f2a20598e6b40
#
_cell.length_a   1.000
_cell.length_b   1.000
_cell.length_c   1.000
_cell.angle_alpha   90.00
_cell.angle_beta   90.00
_cell.angle_gamma   90.00
#
_symmetry.space_group_name_H-M   'P 1'
#
loop_
_entity.id
_entity.type
_entity.pdbx_description
1 polymer ?
#
loop_
_entity_poly.entity_id
_entity_poly.type
_entity_poly.pdbx_seq_one_letter_code
_entity_poly.pdbx_strand_id
1 'polypeptide(L)'
;MSYSFEYIDIILLAMIAGFIFLRLRGILGKKTGFEGKISPQFEKEFQKTNIAPKLVSENFDEVSQKEFLKGAKIAYETIITDFSDSDNKLIASKPLLSKKIYDQFKEALEDRANKGHFAEITFIGIKSAVIKTHKKIEDSLEVTVDFVSEIITCIKDKDKNIVSGDSEKIKTVYDTWVFSKDIKSSNPNWLLIDTIT
;
A
#
# COMPACT_ATOMS: atom_id res chain seq x y z
N MET A 1 -33.98 47.89 -0.66
CA MET A 1 -33.38 47.15 -1.80
C MET A 1 -32.42 46.11 -1.25
N SER A 2 -32.87 44.93 -0.85
CA SER A 2 -32.02 43.90 -0.24
C SER A 2 -32.46 42.47 -0.57
N TYR A 3 -33.17 42.26 -1.65
CA TYR A 3 -33.68 40.93 -2.02
C TYR A 3 -32.83 40.19 -3.05
N SER A 4 -31.74 40.80 -3.54
CA SER A 4 -30.95 40.19 -4.59
C SER A 4 -29.80 39.29 -4.08
N PHE A 5 -29.47 39.33 -2.80
CA PHE A 5 -28.34 38.55 -2.25
C PHE A 5 -28.77 37.16 -1.76
N GLU A 6 -30.01 36.98 -1.29
CA GLU A 6 -30.46 35.66 -0.80
C GLU A 6 -30.57 34.59 -1.89
N TYR A 7 -30.87 34.99 -3.13
CA TYR A 7 -30.98 34.04 -4.24
C TYR A 7 -29.62 33.59 -4.80
N ILE A 8 -28.59 34.40 -4.64
CA ILE A 8 -27.24 34.08 -5.13
C ILE A 8 -26.66 32.90 -4.34
N ASP A 9 -26.86 32.85 -3.02
CA ASP A 9 -26.41 31.78 -2.16
C ASP A 9 -27.13 30.46 -2.48
N ILE A 10 -28.43 30.53 -2.76
CA ILE A 10 -29.23 29.35 -3.13
C ILE A 10 -28.79 28.80 -4.50
N ILE A 11 -28.51 29.69 -5.48
CA ILE A 11 -28.01 29.27 -6.81
C ILE A 11 -26.63 28.70 -6.71
N LEU A 12 -25.77 29.28 -5.89
CA LEU A 12 -24.40 28.77 -5.68
C LEU A 12 -24.40 27.39 -4.98
N LEU A 13 -25.29 27.23 -4.00
CA LEU A 13 -25.49 25.97 -3.28
C LEU A 13 -26.08 24.89 -4.19
N ALA A 14 -27.01 25.25 -5.09
CA ALA A 14 -27.58 24.36 -6.09
C ALA A 14 -26.53 23.92 -7.15
N MET A 15 -25.63 24.84 -7.55
CA MET A 15 -24.53 24.51 -8.46
C MET A 15 -23.54 23.55 -7.81
N ILE A 16 -23.17 23.76 -6.55
CA ILE A 16 -22.29 22.87 -5.80
C ILE A 16 -22.93 21.49 -5.62
N ALA A 17 -24.21 21.45 -5.23
CA ALA A 17 -24.97 20.21 -5.10
C ALA A 17 -25.09 19.45 -6.43
N GLY A 18 -25.33 20.16 -7.53
CA GLY A 18 -25.39 19.63 -8.89
C GLY A 18 -24.04 19.05 -9.33
N PHE A 19 -22.94 19.73 -9.03
CA PHE A 19 -21.60 19.26 -9.34
C PHE A 19 -21.24 18.00 -8.54
N ILE A 20 -21.58 17.97 -7.25
CA ILE A 20 -21.40 16.79 -6.40
C ILE A 20 -22.23 15.62 -6.91
N PHE A 21 -23.50 15.87 -7.30
CA PHE A 21 -24.39 14.84 -7.85
C PHE A 21 -23.88 14.26 -9.18
N LEU A 22 -23.38 15.10 -10.08
CA LEU A 22 -22.79 14.66 -11.36
C LEU A 22 -21.51 13.85 -11.14
N ARG A 23 -20.70 14.23 -10.15
CA ARG A 23 -19.50 13.46 -9.78
C ARG A 23 -19.85 12.12 -9.14
N LEU A 24 -20.89 12.05 -8.32
CA LEU A 24 -21.37 10.80 -7.72
C LEU A 24 -22.02 9.86 -8.73
N ARG A 25 -22.73 10.40 -9.75
CA ARG A 25 -23.33 9.57 -10.80
C ARG A 25 -22.32 8.80 -11.63
N GLY A 26 -21.08 9.32 -11.79
CA GLY A 26 -19.99 8.63 -12.46
C GLY A 26 -19.41 7.46 -11.66
N ILE A 27 -19.61 7.44 -10.35
CA ILE A 27 -19.04 6.43 -9.42
C ILE A 27 -20.07 5.35 -9.08
N LEU A 28 -21.36 5.66 -9.06
CA LEU A 28 -22.44 4.71 -8.71
C LEU A 28 -22.88 3.78 -9.86
N GLY A 29 -22.31 3.92 -11.06
CA GLY A 29 -22.74 3.17 -12.26
C GLY A 29 -22.01 1.86 -12.56
N LYS A 30 -21.04 1.43 -11.75
CA LYS A 30 -20.35 0.16 -11.93
C LYS A 30 -20.58 -0.76 -10.74
N LYS A 31 -21.59 -1.62 -10.83
CA LYS A 31 -21.71 -2.84 -10.02
C LYS A 31 -20.51 -3.74 -10.33
N THR A 32 -19.45 -3.67 -9.53
CA THR A 32 -18.48 -4.76 -9.40
C THR A 32 -18.83 -5.53 -8.14
N GLY A 33 -19.75 -6.49 -8.31
CA GLY A 33 -19.97 -7.51 -7.30
C GLY A 33 -18.75 -8.42 -7.26
N PHE A 34 -17.95 -8.30 -6.23
CA PHE A 34 -17.00 -9.31 -5.82
C PHE A 34 -17.27 -9.62 -4.35
N GLU A 35 -18.18 -10.57 -4.12
CA GLU A 35 -18.27 -11.26 -2.83
C GLU A 35 -17.11 -12.26 -2.73
N GLY A 36 -15.95 -11.79 -2.34
CA GLY A 36 -14.83 -12.64 -1.97
C GLY A 36 -14.96 -13.05 -0.51
N LYS A 37 -15.67 -14.17 -0.23
CA LYS A 37 -15.47 -14.90 1.02
C LYS A 37 -13.98 -15.24 1.12
N ILE A 38 -13.33 -14.77 2.19
CA ILE A 38 -11.99 -15.22 2.57
C ILE A 38 -12.09 -16.74 2.79
N SER A 39 -11.56 -17.50 1.86
CA SER A 39 -11.58 -18.95 1.89
C SER A 39 -10.52 -19.44 2.88
N PRO A 40 -10.85 -20.38 3.78
CA PRO A 40 -9.89 -20.97 4.73
C PRO A 40 -8.77 -21.78 4.06
N GLN A 41 -8.73 -21.82 2.74
CA GLN A 41 -7.70 -22.49 1.95
C GLN A 41 -6.36 -21.76 1.94
N PHE A 42 -6.32 -20.46 2.24
CA PHE A 42 -5.09 -19.67 2.20
C PHE A 42 -4.09 -20.09 3.31
N GLU A 43 -4.59 -20.48 4.47
CA GLU A 43 -3.76 -20.92 5.60
C GLU A 43 -3.12 -22.33 5.41
N LYS A 44 -3.74 -23.17 4.58
CA LYS A 44 -3.27 -24.55 4.34
C LYS A 44 -2.21 -24.66 3.24
N GLU A 45 -2.11 -23.69 2.34
CA GLU A 45 -1.09 -23.68 1.28
C GLU A 45 0.30 -23.23 1.79
N PHE A 46 0.35 -22.41 2.83
CA PHE A 46 1.62 -21.97 3.42
C PHE A 46 2.39 -23.06 4.17
N GLN A 47 1.72 -24.12 4.64
CA GLN A 47 2.39 -25.18 5.39
C GLN A 47 2.95 -26.32 4.53
N LYS A 48 2.74 -26.32 3.22
CA LYS A 48 3.16 -27.41 2.32
C LYS A 48 4.27 -27.06 1.33
N THR A 49 4.76 -25.85 1.27
CA THR A 49 5.86 -25.51 0.38
C THR A 49 7.17 -25.35 1.15
N ASN A 50 7.77 -26.46 1.54
CA ASN A 50 9.23 -26.55 1.64
C ASN A 50 9.79 -26.43 0.21
N ILE A 51 9.75 -25.21 -0.35
CA ILE A 51 10.43 -24.92 -1.60
C ILE A 51 11.88 -24.59 -1.24
N ALA A 52 12.76 -25.53 -1.53
CA ALA A 52 14.18 -25.22 -1.63
C ALA A 52 14.37 -23.95 -2.46
N PRO A 53 15.32 -23.05 -2.12
CA PRO A 53 15.51 -21.80 -2.84
C PRO A 53 15.83 -22.12 -4.30
N LYS A 54 14.82 -21.96 -5.16
CA LYS A 54 15.01 -22.08 -6.61
C LYS A 54 15.79 -20.85 -7.04
N LEU A 55 17.02 -21.05 -7.51
CA LEU A 55 17.80 -20.02 -8.17
C LEU A 55 16.89 -19.34 -9.20
N VAL A 56 16.70 -18.03 -9.09
CA VAL A 56 15.94 -17.27 -10.07
C VAL A 56 16.62 -17.48 -11.41
N SER A 57 15.91 -18.08 -12.36
CA SER A 57 16.43 -18.26 -13.71
C SER A 57 16.82 -16.89 -14.28
N GLU A 58 17.87 -16.83 -15.12
CA GLU A 58 18.27 -15.58 -15.78
C GLU A 58 17.14 -14.92 -16.58
N ASN A 59 16.09 -15.68 -16.87
CA ASN A 59 14.86 -15.23 -17.53
C ASN A 59 13.78 -15.05 -16.47
N PHE A 60 13.35 -13.81 -16.28
CA PHE A 60 12.19 -13.46 -15.47
C PHE A 60 10.91 -13.74 -16.27
N ASP A 61 10.61 -15.04 -16.43
CA ASP A 61 9.48 -15.57 -17.18
C ASP A 61 8.13 -15.39 -16.44
N GLU A 62 7.03 -15.75 -17.08
CA GLU A 62 5.69 -15.60 -16.47
C GLU A 62 5.52 -16.35 -15.14
N VAL A 63 6.19 -17.47 -14.96
CA VAL A 63 6.12 -18.26 -13.71
C VAL A 63 6.83 -17.52 -12.60
N SER A 64 8.05 -17.04 -12.87
CA SER A 64 8.85 -16.23 -11.95
C SER A 64 8.14 -14.93 -11.59
N GLN A 65 7.46 -14.28 -12.56
CA GLN A 65 6.66 -13.07 -12.31
C GLN A 65 5.47 -13.34 -11.38
N LYS A 66 4.77 -14.45 -11.55
CA LYS A 66 3.66 -14.85 -10.67
C LYS A 66 4.12 -15.16 -9.25
N GLU A 67 5.24 -15.88 -9.12
CA GLU A 67 5.85 -16.18 -7.82
C GLU A 67 6.32 -14.89 -7.13
N PHE A 68 7.01 -14.02 -7.86
CA PHE A 68 7.43 -12.71 -7.37
C PHE A 68 6.24 -11.87 -6.87
N LEU A 69 5.16 -11.75 -7.67
CA LEU A 69 3.98 -10.96 -7.29
C LEU A 69 3.31 -11.48 -6.01
N LYS A 70 3.30 -12.79 -5.78
CA LYS A 70 2.81 -13.36 -4.51
C LYS A 70 3.66 -12.85 -3.34
N GLY A 71 4.98 -12.92 -3.47
CA GLY A 71 5.91 -12.42 -2.45
C GLY A 71 5.82 -10.90 -2.27
N ALA A 72 5.72 -10.14 -3.36
CA ALA A 72 5.60 -8.68 -3.33
C ALA A 72 4.33 -8.20 -2.62
N LYS A 73 3.20 -8.90 -2.78
CA LYS A 73 1.96 -8.60 -2.06
C LYS A 73 2.11 -8.81 -0.55
N ILE A 74 2.74 -9.90 -0.14
CA ILE A 74 3.00 -10.19 1.28
C ILE A 74 3.95 -9.15 1.85
N ALA A 75 5.01 -8.80 1.11
CA ALA A 75 5.96 -7.76 1.53
C ALA A 75 5.27 -6.40 1.69
N TYR A 76 4.39 -6.03 0.73
CA TYR A 76 3.62 -4.79 0.78
C TYR A 76 2.75 -4.71 2.04
N GLU A 77 1.93 -5.72 2.29
CA GLU A 77 1.08 -5.78 3.49
C GLU A 77 1.91 -5.73 4.77
N THR A 78 3.00 -6.52 4.85
CA THR A 78 3.89 -6.56 6.00
C THR A 78 4.49 -5.19 6.28
N ILE A 79 5.01 -4.50 5.26
CA ILE A 79 5.67 -3.21 5.39
C ILE A 79 4.65 -2.13 5.80
N ILE A 80 3.47 -2.07 5.17
CA ILE A 80 2.43 -1.09 5.52
C ILE A 80 1.95 -1.29 6.96
N THR A 81 1.75 -2.53 7.38
CA THR A 81 1.29 -2.85 8.73
C THR A 81 2.36 -2.54 9.78
N ASP A 82 3.60 -2.93 9.52
CA ASP A 82 4.73 -2.71 10.44
C ASP A 82 5.07 -1.21 10.58
N PHE A 83 4.83 -0.41 9.53
CA PHE A 83 5.00 1.04 9.57
C PHE A 83 3.94 1.76 10.43
N SER A 84 2.81 1.11 10.70
CA SER A 84 1.78 1.62 11.61
C SER A 84 2.09 1.33 13.08
N ASP A 85 2.94 0.33 13.36
CA ASP A 85 3.19 -0.15 14.71
C ASP A 85 3.71 0.97 15.61
N SER A 86 3.12 1.10 16.78
CA SER A 86 3.48 2.09 17.80
C SER A 86 4.89 1.91 18.36
N ASP A 87 5.43 0.70 18.25
CA ASP A 87 6.77 0.34 18.73
C ASP A 87 7.91 0.95 17.90
N ASN A 88 7.62 1.44 16.69
CA ASN A 88 8.55 2.09 15.75
C ASN A 88 9.81 1.25 15.42
N LYS A 89 9.70 -0.08 15.44
CA LYS A 89 10.87 -0.96 15.34
C LYS A 89 11.10 -1.56 13.97
N LEU A 90 10.11 -1.56 13.08
CA LEU A 90 10.17 -2.18 11.75
C LEU A 90 10.74 -3.61 11.79
N ILE A 91 10.31 -4.42 12.78
CA ILE A 91 10.91 -5.74 13.03
C ILE A 91 10.60 -6.72 11.89
N ALA A 92 9.34 -6.75 11.46
CA ALA A 92 8.89 -7.67 10.44
C ALA A 92 9.34 -7.22 9.04
N SER A 93 9.39 -5.92 8.78
CA SER A 93 9.75 -5.36 7.48
C SER A 93 11.26 -5.22 7.25
N LYS A 94 12.07 -5.14 8.30
CA LYS A 94 13.52 -4.97 8.19
C LYS A 94 14.21 -5.92 7.18
N PRO A 95 13.92 -7.23 7.13
CA PRO A 95 14.55 -8.14 6.16
C PRO A 95 14.06 -7.94 4.72
N LEU A 96 13.01 -7.13 4.52
CA LEU A 96 12.41 -6.82 3.22
C LEU A 96 12.83 -5.46 2.68
N LEU A 97 13.57 -4.66 3.47
CA LEU A 97 13.96 -3.30 3.13
C LEU A 97 15.45 -3.23 2.81
N SER A 98 15.80 -2.46 1.78
CA SER A 98 17.19 -2.03 1.61
C SER A 98 17.60 -1.12 2.77
N LYS A 99 18.91 -1.00 3.02
CA LYS A 99 19.42 -0.13 4.09
C LYS A 99 18.91 1.32 3.92
N LYS A 100 18.91 1.84 2.70
CA LYS A 100 18.42 3.20 2.38
C LYS A 100 16.96 3.38 2.81
N ILE A 101 16.08 2.47 2.40
CA ILE A 101 14.64 2.56 2.73
C ILE A 101 14.39 2.34 4.22
N TYR A 102 15.11 1.40 4.83
CA TYR A 102 15.02 1.18 6.28
C TYR A 102 15.37 2.45 7.07
N ASP A 103 16.48 3.11 6.71
CA ASP A 103 16.92 4.33 7.39
C ASP A 103 15.90 5.47 7.20
N GLN A 104 15.32 5.63 6.01
CA GLN A 104 14.27 6.61 5.72
C GLN A 104 12.98 6.35 6.51
N PHE A 105 12.55 5.09 6.57
CA PHE A 105 11.35 4.72 7.32
C PHE A 105 11.55 4.92 8.83
N LYS A 106 12.73 4.56 9.33
CA LYS A 106 13.10 4.77 10.73
C LYS A 106 13.07 6.26 11.09
N GLU A 107 13.66 7.12 10.27
CA GLU A 107 13.63 8.57 10.45
C GLU A 107 12.18 9.11 10.50
N ALA A 108 11.33 8.67 9.58
CA ALA A 108 9.92 9.07 9.55
C ALA A 108 9.15 8.61 10.80
N LEU A 109 9.46 7.42 11.33
CA LEU A 109 8.88 6.91 12.56
C LEU A 109 9.36 7.69 13.80
N GLU A 110 10.66 8.03 13.86
CA GLU A 110 11.24 8.85 14.91
C GLU A 110 10.63 10.25 14.91
N ASP A 111 10.48 10.88 13.76
CA ASP A 111 9.83 12.19 13.59
C ASP A 111 8.36 12.15 14.07
N ARG A 112 7.64 11.10 13.73
CA ARG A 112 6.27 10.88 14.19
C ARG A 112 6.20 10.75 15.71
N ALA A 113 7.09 9.95 16.29
CA ALA A 113 7.18 9.75 17.73
C ALA A 113 7.57 11.03 18.48
N ASN A 114 8.52 11.82 17.95
CA ASN A 114 8.93 13.10 18.52
C ASN A 114 7.79 14.12 18.58
N LYS A 115 6.89 14.08 17.61
CA LYS A 115 5.66 14.89 17.60
C LYS A 115 4.59 14.35 18.57
N GLY A 116 4.82 13.20 19.18
CA GLY A 116 3.84 12.52 20.03
C GLY A 116 2.63 11.99 19.24
N HIS A 117 2.83 11.68 17.99
CA HIS A 117 1.81 11.18 17.10
C HIS A 117 1.89 9.65 16.95
N PHE A 118 0.73 9.01 16.90
CA PHE A 118 0.57 7.58 16.70
C PHE A 118 -0.24 7.35 15.43
N ALA A 119 0.26 6.52 14.53
CA ALA A 119 -0.50 6.11 13.34
C ALA A 119 -1.27 4.82 13.65
N GLU A 120 -2.54 4.80 13.30
CA GLU A 120 -3.34 3.59 13.24
C GLU A 120 -3.66 3.30 11.78
N ILE A 121 -3.23 2.14 11.29
CA ILE A 121 -3.52 1.69 9.93
C ILE A 121 -4.19 0.32 10.03
N THR A 122 -5.39 0.22 9.48
CA THR A 122 -6.05 -1.07 9.26
C THR A 122 -5.93 -1.39 7.78
N PHE A 123 -5.16 -2.41 7.47
CA PHE A 123 -5.02 -2.89 6.10
C PHE A 123 -6.23 -3.74 5.72
N ILE A 124 -6.98 -3.31 4.70
CA ILE A 124 -8.18 -4.02 4.23
C ILE A 124 -7.79 -5.06 3.18
N GLY A 125 -6.93 -4.68 2.24
CA GLY A 125 -6.44 -5.60 1.23
C GLY A 125 -5.89 -4.92 -0.03
N ILE A 126 -5.29 -5.74 -0.89
CA ILE A 126 -4.77 -5.33 -2.19
C ILE A 126 -5.83 -5.58 -3.25
N LYS A 127 -6.29 -4.52 -3.91
CA LYS A 127 -7.20 -4.62 -5.07
C LYS A 127 -6.48 -5.03 -6.34
N SER A 128 -5.29 -4.49 -6.54
CA SER A 128 -4.47 -4.77 -7.74
C SER A 128 -2.99 -4.70 -7.39
N ALA A 129 -2.20 -5.59 -7.98
CA ALA A 129 -0.76 -5.52 -8.01
C ALA A 129 -0.29 -5.97 -9.40
N VAL A 130 0.37 -5.07 -10.12
CA VAL A 130 0.77 -5.27 -11.51
C VAL A 130 2.24 -4.92 -11.67
N ILE A 131 3.00 -5.80 -12.30
CA ILE A 131 4.38 -5.49 -12.71
C ILE A 131 4.31 -4.44 -13.81
N LYS A 132 4.85 -3.26 -13.55
CA LYS A 132 4.94 -2.17 -14.51
C LYS A 132 6.13 -2.34 -15.45
N THR A 133 7.29 -2.63 -14.88
CA THR A 133 8.54 -2.86 -15.62
C THR A 133 9.45 -3.80 -14.84
N HIS A 134 10.35 -4.44 -15.56
CA HIS A 134 11.48 -5.14 -14.96
C HIS A 134 12.73 -4.92 -15.80
N LYS A 135 13.89 -4.87 -15.17
CA LYS A 135 15.17 -4.68 -15.83
C LYS A 135 16.29 -5.39 -15.07
N LYS A 136 17.22 -5.95 -15.80
CA LYS A 136 18.47 -6.47 -15.24
C LYS A 136 19.53 -5.36 -15.27
N ILE A 137 20.11 -5.06 -14.12
CA ILE A 137 21.19 -4.09 -13.98
C ILE A 137 22.36 -4.84 -13.35
N GLU A 138 23.39 -5.09 -14.15
CA GLU A 138 24.55 -5.89 -13.74
C GLU A 138 24.10 -7.26 -13.16
N ASP A 139 24.34 -7.48 -11.89
CA ASP A 139 23.99 -8.70 -11.17
C ASP A 139 22.67 -8.60 -10.39
N SER A 140 21.91 -7.52 -10.57
CA SER A 140 20.64 -7.29 -9.91
C SER A 140 19.46 -7.30 -10.89
N LEU A 141 18.36 -7.89 -10.47
CA LEU A 141 17.07 -7.80 -11.15
C LEU A 141 16.19 -6.83 -10.38
N GLU A 142 15.79 -5.74 -11.03
CA GLU A 142 14.85 -4.76 -10.48
C GLU A 142 13.47 -4.95 -11.10
N VAL A 143 12.45 -4.90 -10.26
CA VAL A 143 11.04 -5.02 -10.66
C VAL A 143 10.23 -3.89 -10.04
N THR A 144 9.56 -3.13 -10.90
CA THR A 144 8.64 -2.06 -10.47
C THR A 144 7.22 -2.62 -10.47
N VAL A 145 6.51 -2.41 -9.37
CA VAL A 145 5.14 -2.88 -9.16
C VAL A 145 4.24 -1.71 -8.81
N ASP A 146 3.11 -1.60 -9.51
CA ASP A 146 2.03 -0.70 -9.15
C ASP A 146 1.01 -1.46 -8.27
N PHE A 147 0.78 -0.95 -7.06
CA PHE A 147 -0.20 -1.47 -6.11
C PHE A 147 -1.40 -0.54 -6.02
N VAL A 148 -2.57 -1.14 -5.91
CA VAL A 148 -3.79 -0.46 -5.48
C VAL A 148 -4.30 -1.19 -4.27
N SER A 149 -4.34 -0.52 -3.13
CA SER A 149 -4.77 -1.11 -1.86
C SER A 149 -5.87 -0.29 -1.20
N GLU A 150 -6.55 -0.89 -0.26
CA GLU A 150 -7.52 -0.23 0.62
C GLU A 150 -7.04 -0.31 2.05
N ILE A 151 -7.03 0.84 2.70
CA ILE A 151 -6.66 0.98 4.10
C ILE A 151 -7.65 1.92 4.81
N ILE A 152 -7.74 1.78 6.13
CA ILE A 152 -8.26 2.82 7.01
C ILE A 152 -7.05 3.37 7.77
N THR A 153 -6.87 4.69 7.78
CA THR A 153 -5.73 5.29 8.45
C THR A 153 -6.08 6.60 9.14
N CYS A 154 -5.60 6.73 10.36
CA CYS A 154 -5.63 7.99 11.09
C CYS A 154 -4.36 8.18 11.92
N ILE A 155 -4.03 9.42 12.20
CA ILE A 155 -2.96 9.82 13.11
C ILE A 155 -3.62 10.42 14.35
N LYS A 156 -3.23 9.95 15.52
CA LYS A 156 -3.71 10.42 16.81
C LYS A 156 -2.56 11.08 17.60
N ASP A 157 -2.92 12.04 18.44
CA ASP A 157 -2.02 12.61 19.44
C ASP A 157 -1.97 11.76 20.73
N LYS A 158 -1.21 12.24 21.73
CA LYS A 158 -1.08 11.59 23.04
C LYS A 158 -2.40 11.49 23.82
N ASP A 159 -3.34 12.39 23.52
CA ASP A 159 -4.66 12.43 24.15
C ASP A 159 -5.70 11.62 23.36
N LYS A 160 -5.24 10.87 22.34
CA LYS A 160 -6.04 10.03 21.43
C LYS A 160 -6.99 10.82 20.51
N ASN A 161 -6.79 12.14 20.38
CA ASN A 161 -7.55 12.91 19.40
C ASN A 161 -7.00 12.65 18.00
N ILE A 162 -7.88 12.59 17.00
CA ILE A 162 -7.48 12.44 15.60
C ILE A 162 -6.92 13.78 15.11
N VAL A 163 -5.65 13.80 14.73
CA VAL A 163 -4.94 14.96 14.16
C VAL A 163 -5.00 14.94 12.65
N SER A 164 -5.12 13.76 12.04
CA SER A 164 -5.18 13.59 10.59
C SER A 164 -5.80 12.24 10.22
N GLY A 165 -6.45 12.18 9.06
CA GLY A 165 -7.09 10.96 8.57
C GLY A 165 -8.48 10.75 9.16
N ASP A 166 -8.98 9.50 9.04
CA ASP A 166 -10.31 9.11 9.47
C ASP A 166 -10.26 7.64 9.89
N SER A 167 -10.70 7.32 11.10
CA SER A 167 -10.64 5.96 11.66
C SER A 167 -11.75 5.01 11.15
N GLU A 168 -12.70 5.51 10.37
CA GLU A 168 -13.84 4.74 9.88
C GLU A 168 -13.88 4.66 8.34
N LYS A 169 -13.16 5.56 7.66
CA LYS A 169 -13.25 5.71 6.22
C LYS A 169 -12.19 4.91 5.49
N ILE A 170 -12.65 4.02 4.61
CA ILE A 170 -11.76 3.31 3.69
C ILE A 170 -11.17 4.29 2.66
N LYS A 171 -9.85 4.28 2.54
CA LYS A 171 -9.09 5.05 1.55
C LYS A 171 -8.45 4.09 0.56
N THR A 172 -8.59 4.37 -0.73
CA THR A 172 -7.81 3.70 -1.77
C THR A 172 -6.46 4.40 -1.91
N VAL A 173 -5.39 3.61 -1.85
CA VAL A 173 -4.01 4.08 -1.97
C VAL A 173 -3.40 3.49 -3.24
N TYR A 174 -2.62 4.32 -3.93
CA TYR A 174 -1.91 3.98 -5.16
C TYR A 174 -0.42 4.15 -4.89
N ASP A 175 0.32 3.06 -4.95
CA ASP A 175 1.76 3.04 -4.66
C ASP A 175 2.52 2.39 -5.81
N THR A 176 3.65 2.95 -6.17
CA THR A 176 4.60 2.33 -7.08
C THR A 176 5.88 2.01 -6.33
N TRP A 177 6.18 0.71 -6.19
CA TRP A 177 7.34 0.23 -5.44
C TRP A 177 8.35 -0.46 -6.34
N VAL A 178 9.63 -0.26 -6.05
CA VAL A 178 10.72 -0.91 -6.77
C VAL A 178 11.40 -1.92 -5.87
N PHE A 179 11.37 -3.18 -6.28
CA PHE A 179 12.05 -4.27 -5.62
C PHE A 179 13.32 -4.63 -6.37
N SER A 180 14.35 -5.05 -5.66
CA SER A 180 15.60 -5.54 -6.25
C SER A 180 16.00 -6.85 -5.60
N LYS A 181 16.59 -7.74 -6.41
CA LYS A 181 17.20 -8.98 -5.98
C LYS A 181 18.56 -9.15 -6.64
N ASP A 182 19.58 -9.48 -5.86
CA ASP A 182 20.86 -9.92 -6.37
C ASP A 182 20.73 -11.35 -6.92
N ILE A 183 20.99 -11.52 -8.21
CA ILE A 183 20.86 -12.81 -8.93
C ILE A 183 21.92 -13.81 -8.48
N LYS A 184 23.08 -13.34 -8.04
CA LYS A 184 24.21 -14.15 -7.58
C LYS A 184 24.10 -14.52 -6.09
N SER A 185 23.25 -13.82 -5.35
CA SER A 185 23.07 -14.08 -3.93
C SER A 185 22.29 -15.37 -3.68
N SER A 186 22.73 -16.15 -2.72
CA SER A 186 21.96 -17.29 -2.21
C SER A 186 20.75 -16.87 -1.39
N ASN A 187 20.62 -15.58 -1.03
CA ASN A 187 19.46 -15.04 -0.34
C ASN A 187 18.27 -14.99 -1.30
N PRO A 188 17.15 -15.67 -1.03
CA PRO A 188 15.98 -15.66 -1.88
C PRO A 188 15.19 -14.35 -1.82
N ASN A 189 15.48 -13.48 -0.85
CA ASN A 189 14.65 -12.32 -0.56
C ASN A 189 14.83 -11.20 -1.58
N TRP A 190 13.70 -10.61 -1.95
CA TRP A 190 13.64 -9.34 -2.64
C TRP A 190 13.64 -8.21 -1.62
N LEU A 191 14.38 -7.15 -1.92
CA LEU A 191 14.46 -5.97 -1.06
C LEU A 191 13.72 -4.80 -1.73
N LEU A 192 12.89 -4.09 -0.98
CA LEU A 192 12.36 -2.80 -1.39
C LEU A 192 13.50 -1.79 -1.42
N ILE A 193 13.75 -1.21 -2.60
CA ILE A 193 14.85 -0.26 -2.82
C ILE A 193 14.37 1.15 -3.10
N ASP A 194 13.11 1.32 -3.51
CA ASP A 194 12.52 2.63 -3.76
C ASP A 194 10.99 2.60 -3.67
N THR A 195 10.40 3.74 -3.30
CA THR A 195 8.96 4.00 -3.31
C THR A 195 8.72 5.29 -4.09
N ILE A 196 7.87 5.21 -5.12
CA ILE A 196 7.53 6.33 -6.00
C ILE A 196 6.08 6.71 -5.68
N THR A 197 5.87 7.94 -5.22
CA THR A 197 4.55 8.48 -4.84
C THR A 197 4.04 9.38 -5.94
#